data_e1c709ad4a88d2c10ba9d6970bd973a3
#
_entry.id   e1c709ad4a88d2c10ba9d6970bd973a3
#
_cell.length_a   1.000
_cell.length_b   1.000
_cell.length_c   1.000
_cell.angle_alpha   90.00
_cell.angle_beta   90.00
_cell.angle_gamma   90.00
#
_symmetry.space_group_name_H-M   'P 1'
#
loop_
_entity.id
_entity.type
_entity.pdbx_description
1 polymer ?
#
loop_
_entity_poly.entity_id
_entity_poly.type
_entity_poly.pdbx_seq_one_letter_code
_entity_poly.pdbx_strand_id
1 'polypeptide(L)'
;MRKLKLCKTEEAVGQILCHDITQIIPGVVKDAVFRKGHVIKEEDIPVLLSVGKEHIYVWENDDTMLHENEAAEVLYEICRGEAMHGSEVKEGKIELIADCDGVLKIDREKLLAVNSLGQMMIAARHGDFPVKAGEKIAGTRIIPLVIEKEKMERAKQVTEGGPIFSILPYVQKKIGLVTTGSEVYKRRIQDKFSPVIKEKLAEYGMEVAMHEICSDDHEQITAVIRAMLDAGMDMVICTGGMSVDPDDRTPLAIKNTGAEIVTYGAPVLPGAMFLLAYYEGERPVVGLPGCVMYAKRTIFDLVLPRLLAGEKIAEVVFPETVQEIGNYIFTDAGSLRNLRF
;
A
#
# COMPACT_ATOMS: atom_id res chain seq x y z
N MET A 1 22.43 14.76 -27.52
CA MET A 1 22.37 13.41 -26.89
C MET A 1 22.68 12.33 -27.90
N ARG A 2 22.86 11.11 -27.48
CA ARG A 2 23.43 10.04 -28.30
C ARG A 2 22.32 9.11 -28.82
N LYS A 3 22.25 8.91 -30.15
CA LYS A 3 21.34 7.93 -30.79
C LYS A 3 21.97 6.55 -30.72
N LEU A 4 21.14 5.53 -30.61
CA LEU A 4 21.58 4.14 -30.71
C LEU A 4 21.92 3.81 -32.17
N LYS A 5 23.11 3.32 -32.38
CA LYS A 5 23.50 2.72 -33.65
C LYS A 5 23.81 1.25 -33.44
N LEU A 6 23.18 0.41 -34.22
CA LEU A 6 23.54 -1.00 -34.30
C LEU A 6 24.88 -1.12 -35.03
N CYS A 7 25.85 -1.75 -34.38
CA CYS A 7 27.17 -1.98 -34.93
C CYS A 7 27.54 -3.47 -34.86
N LYS A 8 28.20 -4.02 -35.85
CA LYS A 8 28.83 -5.33 -35.70
C LYS A 8 29.92 -5.25 -34.63
N THR A 9 29.99 -6.26 -33.79
CA THR A 9 30.93 -6.31 -32.69
C THR A 9 32.35 -6.14 -33.16
N GLU A 10 32.72 -6.76 -34.28
CA GLU A 10 34.04 -6.68 -34.88
C GLU A 10 34.46 -5.25 -35.35
N GLU A 11 33.45 -4.41 -35.64
CA GLU A 11 33.60 -3.03 -36.10
C GLU A 11 33.48 -2.00 -34.97
N ALA A 12 33.27 -2.46 -33.72
CA ALA A 12 32.91 -1.61 -32.60
C ALA A 12 34.12 -1.07 -31.79
N VAL A 13 35.32 -1.38 -32.15
CA VAL A 13 36.54 -0.87 -31.45
C VAL A 13 36.54 0.64 -31.39
N GLY A 14 36.76 1.21 -30.19
CA GLY A 14 36.72 2.65 -29.92
C GLY A 14 35.31 3.22 -29.69
N GLN A 15 34.27 2.44 -29.89
CA GLN A 15 32.89 2.85 -29.61
C GLN A 15 32.56 2.67 -28.11
N ILE A 16 31.52 3.35 -27.66
CA ILE A 16 31.09 3.30 -26.25
C ILE A 16 29.81 2.41 -26.13
N LEU A 17 29.89 1.40 -25.29
CA LEU A 17 28.71 0.55 -24.97
C LEU A 17 27.62 1.38 -24.34
N CYS A 18 26.39 1.20 -24.85
CA CYS A 18 25.22 1.93 -24.34
C CYS A 18 24.40 1.15 -23.32
N HIS A 19 24.71 -0.12 -23.06
CA HIS A 19 24.08 -0.96 -22.03
C HIS A 19 25.06 -1.96 -21.46
N ASP A 20 24.71 -2.56 -20.31
CA ASP A 20 25.47 -3.63 -19.71
C ASP A 20 25.40 -4.90 -20.58
N ILE A 21 26.52 -5.57 -20.76
CA ILE A 21 26.61 -6.89 -21.38
C ILE A 21 26.69 -7.93 -20.26
N THR A 22 25.63 -8.67 -20.03
CA THR A 22 25.55 -9.69 -18.99
C THR A 22 25.92 -11.08 -19.51
N GLN A 23 26.75 -11.80 -18.77
CA GLN A 23 27.00 -13.21 -18.95
C GLN A 23 26.14 -14.02 -17.99
N ILE A 24 25.45 -15.04 -18.51
CA ILE A 24 24.67 -15.98 -17.70
C ILE A 24 25.24 -17.38 -17.91
N ILE A 25 25.89 -17.92 -16.88
CA ILE A 25 26.29 -19.34 -16.83
C ILE A 25 25.47 -19.97 -15.72
N PRO A 26 24.52 -20.88 -16.03
CA PRO A 26 23.66 -21.48 -15.02
C PRO A 26 24.43 -22.09 -13.87
N GLY A 27 24.12 -21.67 -12.63
CA GLY A 27 24.79 -22.14 -11.41
C GLY A 27 26.18 -21.57 -11.11
N VAL A 28 26.72 -20.69 -11.99
CA VAL A 28 28.10 -20.16 -11.82
C VAL A 28 28.12 -18.63 -11.81
N VAL A 29 27.59 -17.96 -12.84
CA VAL A 29 27.67 -16.50 -12.98
C VAL A 29 26.39 -15.92 -13.60
N LYS A 30 25.93 -14.82 -12.99
CA LYS A 30 24.95 -13.90 -13.59
C LYS A 30 25.41 -12.49 -13.26
N ASP A 31 26.37 -11.97 -14.02
CA ASP A 31 26.91 -10.61 -13.80
C ASP A 31 27.28 -9.94 -15.13
N ALA A 32 27.45 -8.61 -15.08
CA ALA A 32 27.87 -7.83 -16.23
C ALA A 32 29.36 -8.07 -16.54
N VAL A 33 29.67 -8.55 -17.73
CA VAL A 33 31.04 -8.69 -18.24
C VAL A 33 31.57 -7.31 -18.64
N PHE A 34 30.73 -6.50 -19.27
CA PHE A 34 31.00 -5.11 -19.57
C PHE A 34 29.85 -4.23 -19.12
N ARG A 35 30.19 -3.08 -18.55
CA ARG A 35 29.19 -2.12 -18.10
C ARG A 35 28.96 -1.03 -19.15
N LYS A 36 27.77 -0.45 -19.15
CA LYS A 36 27.44 0.77 -19.91
C LYS A 36 28.55 1.82 -19.72
N GLY A 37 28.92 2.46 -20.82
CA GLY A 37 30.01 3.46 -20.83
C GLY A 37 31.39 2.88 -21.05
N HIS A 38 31.54 1.54 -21.10
CA HIS A 38 32.80 0.90 -21.45
C HIS A 38 33.19 1.25 -22.90
N VAL A 39 34.42 1.72 -23.08
CA VAL A 39 34.99 1.94 -24.42
C VAL A 39 35.53 0.60 -24.91
N ILE A 40 35.01 0.12 -26.01
CA ILE A 40 35.34 -1.21 -26.57
C ILE A 40 36.76 -1.19 -27.11
N LYS A 41 37.55 -2.14 -26.67
CA LYS A 41 38.93 -2.37 -27.14
C LYS A 41 39.00 -3.62 -28.01
N GLU A 42 40.12 -3.78 -28.73
CA GLU A 42 40.35 -4.95 -29.56
C GLU A 42 40.30 -6.26 -28.78
N GLU A 43 40.80 -6.25 -27.55
CA GLU A 43 40.78 -7.38 -26.60
C GLU A 43 39.36 -7.79 -26.12
N ASP A 44 38.38 -6.91 -26.22
CA ASP A 44 37.02 -7.15 -25.79
C ASP A 44 36.19 -7.90 -26.84
N ILE A 45 36.57 -7.82 -28.11
CA ILE A 45 35.86 -8.42 -29.22
C ILE A 45 35.64 -9.93 -29.04
N PRO A 46 36.67 -10.74 -28.75
CA PRO A 46 36.49 -12.17 -28.52
C PRO A 46 35.56 -12.48 -27.35
N VAL A 47 35.60 -11.63 -26.28
CA VAL A 47 34.75 -11.81 -25.10
C VAL A 47 33.30 -11.51 -25.45
N LEU A 48 33.03 -10.41 -26.17
CA LEU A 48 31.67 -10.05 -26.63
C LEU A 48 31.05 -11.15 -27.52
N LEU A 49 31.83 -11.67 -28.45
CA LEU A 49 31.42 -12.76 -29.32
C LEU A 49 31.15 -14.05 -28.52
N SER A 50 31.97 -14.36 -27.51
CA SER A 50 31.83 -15.55 -26.68
C SER A 50 30.53 -15.56 -25.85
N VAL A 51 30.01 -14.37 -25.50
CA VAL A 51 28.72 -14.21 -24.83
C VAL A 51 27.56 -14.00 -25.81
N GLY A 52 27.78 -14.32 -27.10
CA GLY A 52 26.76 -14.33 -28.14
C GLY A 52 26.37 -12.93 -28.66
N LYS A 53 27.26 -11.95 -28.56
CA LYS A 53 27.02 -10.57 -29.02
C LYS A 53 27.69 -10.33 -30.38
N GLU A 54 27.07 -10.78 -31.44
CA GLU A 54 27.55 -10.50 -32.81
C GLU A 54 27.25 -9.05 -33.23
N HIS A 55 26.23 -8.43 -32.62
CA HIS A 55 25.87 -7.04 -32.81
C HIS A 55 25.66 -6.39 -31.46
N ILE A 56 26.08 -5.12 -31.34
CA ILE A 56 25.93 -4.31 -30.14
C ILE A 56 25.39 -2.94 -30.49
N TYR A 57 24.75 -2.31 -29.53
CA TYR A 57 24.36 -0.91 -29.66
C TYR A 57 25.45 0.02 -29.12
N VAL A 58 25.83 0.98 -29.94
CA VAL A 58 26.77 2.04 -29.58
C VAL A 58 26.13 3.42 -29.66
N TRP A 59 26.69 4.41 -28.99
CA TRP A 59 26.13 5.73 -28.95
C TRP A 59 26.37 6.57 -30.19
N GLU A 60 25.33 7.13 -30.77
CA GLU A 60 25.38 8.34 -31.61
C GLU A 60 24.70 9.50 -30.89
N ASN A 61 25.09 10.74 -31.18
CA ASN A 61 24.47 11.93 -30.58
C ASN A 61 23.05 12.13 -31.14
N ASP A 62 22.04 12.05 -30.26
CA ASP A 62 20.63 12.42 -30.55
C ASP A 62 20.04 13.08 -29.30
N ASP A 63 19.76 14.37 -29.39
CA ASP A 63 19.27 15.16 -28.25
C ASP A 63 17.78 14.96 -27.98
N THR A 64 17.05 14.23 -28.80
CA THR A 64 15.61 13.96 -28.66
C THR A 64 15.30 12.70 -27.84
N MET A 65 16.33 11.89 -27.53
CA MET A 65 16.19 10.61 -26.84
C MET A 65 16.82 10.63 -25.46
N LEU A 66 16.26 9.83 -24.54
CA LEU A 66 16.85 9.48 -23.23
C LEU A 66 17.23 8.01 -23.22
N HIS A 67 18.34 7.69 -22.56
CA HIS A 67 18.64 6.30 -22.23
C HIS A 67 17.69 5.77 -21.16
N GLU A 68 17.45 4.45 -21.16
CA GLU A 68 16.52 3.80 -20.21
C GLU A 68 16.76 4.19 -18.74
N ASN A 69 18.03 4.31 -18.32
CA ASN A 69 18.37 4.68 -16.95
C ASN A 69 18.06 6.15 -16.64
N GLU A 70 18.32 7.07 -17.58
CA GLU A 70 17.99 8.50 -17.44
C GLU A 70 16.45 8.68 -17.40
N ALA A 71 15.75 7.93 -18.23
CA ALA A 71 14.28 7.95 -18.25
C ALA A 71 13.68 7.25 -17.01
N ALA A 72 14.36 6.24 -16.45
CA ALA A 72 13.94 5.61 -15.21
C ALA A 72 14.01 6.57 -14.02
N GLU A 73 15.03 7.45 -13.96
CA GLU A 73 15.07 8.52 -12.95
C GLU A 73 13.90 9.49 -13.08
N VAL A 74 13.55 9.89 -14.31
CA VAL A 74 12.36 10.72 -14.54
C VAL A 74 11.09 10.02 -14.08
N LEU A 75 10.95 8.72 -14.40
CA LEU A 75 9.79 7.94 -14.01
C LEU A 75 9.72 7.74 -12.48
N TYR A 76 10.86 7.57 -11.83
CA TYR A 76 10.95 7.51 -10.38
C TYR A 76 10.54 8.83 -9.71
N GLU A 77 11.02 9.97 -10.21
CA GLU A 77 10.70 11.29 -9.64
C GLU A 77 9.21 11.62 -9.69
N ILE A 78 8.49 11.24 -10.75
CA ILE A 78 7.02 11.43 -10.80
C ILE A 78 6.25 10.44 -9.92
N CYS A 79 6.87 9.32 -9.56
CA CYS A 79 6.27 8.33 -8.67
C CYS A 79 6.44 8.69 -7.20
N ARG A 80 7.61 9.23 -6.86
CA ARG A 80 8.09 9.37 -5.49
C ARG A 80 7.37 10.48 -4.72
N GLY A 81 6.69 10.11 -3.63
CA GLY A 81 6.21 11.03 -2.60
C GLY A 81 7.12 11.02 -1.36
N GLU A 82 6.55 11.48 -0.25
CA GLU A 82 7.23 11.48 1.05
C GLU A 82 7.34 10.08 1.63
N ALA A 83 8.32 9.87 2.54
CA ALA A 83 8.57 8.64 3.28
C ALA A 83 8.85 7.41 2.40
N MET A 84 9.56 7.62 1.29
CA MET A 84 10.04 6.54 0.43
C MET A 84 11.32 6.92 -0.32
N HIS A 85 12.12 5.91 -0.67
CA HIS A 85 13.32 6.05 -1.49
C HIS A 85 13.33 5.05 -2.64
N GLY A 86 14.23 5.27 -3.60
CA GLY A 86 14.45 4.38 -4.74
C GLY A 86 15.62 3.44 -4.53
N SER A 87 15.57 2.26 -5.14
CA SER A 87 16.75 1.43 -5.33
C SER A 87 17.73 2.10 -6.31
N GLU A 88 18.95 1.57 -6.41
CA GLU A 88 19.84 1.92 -7.52
C GLU A 88 19.17 1.62 -8.87
N VAL A 89 19.39 2.51 -9.85
CA VAL A 89 18.90 2.29 -11.20
C VAL A 89 19.66 1.16 -11.88
N LYS A 90 18.95 0.20 -12.44
CA LYS A 90 19.52 -0.92 -13.18
C LYS A 90 18.60 -1.34 -14.32
N GLU A 91 19.14 -1.36 -15.56
CA GLU A 91 18.41 -1.79 -16.76
C GLU A 91 17.03 -1.09 -16.89
N GLY A 92 17.00 0.24 -16.72
CA GLY A 92 15.80 1.05 -16.81
C GLY A 92 14.77 0.81 -15.69
N LYS A 93 15.19 0.21 -14.56
CA LYS A 93 14.32 -0.11 -13.41
C LYS A 93 14.76 0.62 -12.17
N ILE A 94 13.78 1.06 -11.39
CA ILE A 94 13.94 1.55 -10.02
C ILE A 94 12.76 0.98 -9.21
N GLU A 95 13.05 0.43 -8.03
CA GLU A 95 12.06 -0.01 -7.06
C GLU A 95 11.84 1.10 -6.03
N LEU A 96 10.59 1.37 -5.68
CA LEU A 96 10.23 2.28 -4.58
C LEU A 96 10.09 1.48 -3.29
N ILE A 97 10.74 1.96 -2.23
CA ILE A 97 10.85 1.29 -0.94
C ILE A 97 10.32 2.25 0.14
N ALA A 98 9.49 1.74 1.04
CA ALA A 98 8.94 2.50 2.15
C ALA A 98 10.01 2.83 3.20
N ASP A 99 10.05 4.08 3.70
CA ASP A 99 10.96 4.52 4.76
C ASP A 99 10.36 4.34 6.16
N CYS A 100 9.04 4.19 6.25
CA CYS A 100 8.34 4.03 7.53
C CYS A 100 7.14 3.10 7.39
N ASP A 101 6.63 2.67 8.55
CA ASP A 101 5.35 1.99 8.65
C ASP A 101 4.21 2.98 8.42
N GLY A 102 3.21 2.60 7.61
CA GLY A 102 2.09 3.49 7.29
C GLY A 102 1.12 2.87 6.32
N VAL A 103 0.31 3.72 5.69
CA VAL A 103 -0.65 3.35 4.65
C VAL A 103 -0.19 3.87 3.30
N LEU A 104 -0.04 2.99 2.32
CA LEU A 104 0.28 3.35 0.95
C LEU A 104 -0.94 4.02 0.29
N LYS A 105 -0.74 5.23 -0.24
CA LYS A 105 -1.74 5.94 -1.05
C LYS A 105 -1.27 5.96 -2.51
N ILE A 106 -2.20 5.79 -3.42
CA ILE A 106 -1.96 5.75 -4.87
C ILE A 106 -2.94 6.67 -5.58
N ASP A 107 -2.40 7.62 -6.35
CA ASP A 107 -3.19 8.35 -7.33
C ASP A 107 -3.42 7.44 -8.55
N ARG A 108 -4.57 6.79 -8.58
CA ARG A 108 -4.93 5.79 -9.61
C ARG A 108 -5.05 6.40 -11.01
N GLU A 109 -5.54 7.65 -11.08
CA GLU A 109 -5.72 8.33 -12.37
C GLU A 109 -4.36 8.63 -12.99
N LYS A 110 -3.42 9.17 -12.21
CA LYS A 110 -2.05 9.41 -12.66
C LYS A 110 -1.32 8.12 -13.02
N LEU A 111 -1.45 7.08 -12.20
CA LEU A 111 -0.85 5.76 -12.47
C LEU A 111 -1.35 5.20 -13.80
N LEU A 112 -2.66 5.24 -14.03
CA LEU A 112 -3.28 4.80 -15.28
C LEU A 112 -2.82 5.65 -16.46
N ALA A 113 -2.79 6.97 -16.30
CA ALA A 113 -2.38 7.91 -17.36
C ALA A 113 -0.94 7.64 -17.81
N VAL A 114 0.01 7.49 -16.88
CA VAL A 114 1.41 7.17 -17.21
C VAL A 114 1.54 5.81 -17.90
N ASN A 115 0.91 4.76 -17.35
CA ASN A 115 0.97 3.43 -17.94
C ASN A 115 0.33 3.39 -19.35
N SER A 116 -0.64 4.26 -19.62
CA SER A 116 -1.29 4.37 -20.93
C SER A 116 -0.42 5.01 -22.02
N LEU A 117 0.67 5.70 -21.66
CA LEU A 117 1.61 6.28 -22.63
C LEU A 117 2.40 5.20 -23.40
N GLY A 118 2.53 3.99 -22.83
CA GLY A 118 3.29 2.88 -23.42
C GLY A 118 4.81 3.06 -23.35
N GLN A 119 5.54 1.99 -23.55
CA GLN A 119 7.01 1.90 -23.46
C GLN A 119 7.59 2.16 -22.06
N MET A 120 6.76 2.42 -21.08
CA MET A 120 7.09 2.50 -19.66
C MET A 120 6.01 1.78 -18.86
N MET A 121 6.34 1.34 -17.66
CA MET A 121 5.37 0.71 -16.77
C MET A 121 5.70 1.00 -15.30
N ILE A 122 4.64 1.13 -14.52
CA ILE A 122 4.67 1.23 -13.07
C ILE A 122 3.76 0.13 -12.54
N ALA A 123 4.31 -0.79 -11.75
CA ALA A 123 3.57 -1.82 -11.04
C ALA A 123 3.66 -1.54 -9.55
N ALA A 124 2.54 -1.63 -8.83
CA ALA A 124 2.48 -1.30 -7.42
C ALA A 124 1.70 -2.32 -6.62
N ARG A 125 1.88 -2.31 -5.31
CA ARG A 125 0.98 -2.95 -4.35
C ARG A 125 -0.37 -2.20 -4.35
N HIS A 126 -1.37 -2.79 -3.71
CA HIS A 126 -2.65 -2.09 -3.52
C HIS A 126 -2.50 -0.83 -2.67
N GLY A 127 -3.18 0.24 -3.10
CA GLY A 127 -3.39 1.43 -2.27
C GLY A 127 -4.33 1.15 -1.10
N ASP A 128 -4.29 2.04 -0.10
CA ASP A 128 -5.04 1.94 1.15
C ASP A 128 -4.67 0.73 2.04
N PHE A 129 -3.52 0.10 1.76
CA PHE A 129 -2.97 -1.02 2.52
C PHE A 129 -1.80 -0.63 3.39
N PRO A 130 -1.62 -1.37 4.52
CA PRO A 130 -0.46 -1.19 5.36
C PRO A 130 0.83 -1.58 4.64
N VAL A 131 1.87 -0.80 4.86
CA VAL A 131 3.25 -1.08 4.45
C VAL A 131 4.18 -0.91 5.64
N LYS A 132 5.29 -1.65 5.62
CA LYS A 132 6.34 -1.56 6.64
C LYS A 132 7.60 -0.93 6.06
N ALA A 133 8.38 -0.27 6.90
CA ALA A 133 9.70 0.22 6.54
C ALA A 133 10.55 -0.88 5.89
N GLY A 134 11.20 -0.56 4.78
CA GLY A 134 11.99 -1.49 3.98
C GLY A 134 11.20 -2.34 2.97
N GLU A 135 9.86 -2.29 2.97
CA GLU A 135 9.06 -3.02 1.98
C GLU A 135 9.07 -2.32 0.61
N LYS A 136 9.16 -3.13 -0.45
CA LYS A 136 8.97 -2.67 -1.81
C LYS A 136 7.50 -2.41 -2.06
N ILE A 137 7.16 -1.17 -2.43
CA ILE A 137 5.79 -0.71 -2.64
C ILE A 137 5.41 -0.62 -4.11
N ALA A 138 6.39 -0.31 -4.96
CA ALA A 138 6.22 -0.23 -6.40
C ALA A 138 7.53 -0.52 -7.14
N GLY A 139 7.43 -0.84 -8.41
CA GLY A 139 8.57 -0.95 -9.32
C GLY A 139 8.27 -0.23 -10.63
N THR A 140 9.23 0.54 -11.11
CA THR A 140 9.15 1.25 -12.39
C THR A 140 10.06 0.57 -13.42
N ARG A 141 9.72 0.67 -14.69
CA ARG A 141 10.56 0.20 -15.78
C ARG A 141 10.35 0.99 -17.05
N ILE A 142 11.45 1.34 -17.70
CA ILE A 142 11.49 1.73 -19.10
C ILE A 142 11.73 0.49 -19.95
N ILE A 143 10.86 0.22 -20.92
CA ILE A 143 10.88 -1.01 -21.69
C ILE A 143 11.97 -0.99 -22.79
N PRO A 144 12.06 0.08 -23.63
CA PRO A 144 13.10 0.16 -24.65
C PRO A 144 14.40 0.69 -24.04
N LEU A 145 15.54 0.37 -24.67
CA LEU A 145 16.86 0.86 -24.26
C LEU A 145 16.97 2.41 -24.36
N VAL A 146 16.22 3.01 -25.27
CA VAL A 146 16.05 4.46 -25.40
C VAL A 146 14.60 4.82 -25.62
N ILE A 147 14.18 5.97 -25.10
CA ILE A 147 12.81 6.49 -25.20
C ILE A 147 12.84 7.98 -25.55
N GLU A 148 11.83 8.45 -26.25
CA GLU A 148 11.69 9.85 -26.63
C GLU A 148 11.55 10.75 -25.39
N LYS A 149 12.32 11.84 -25.33
CA LYS A 149 12.19 12.88 -24.29
C LYS A 149 10.78 13.43 -24.20
N GLU A 150 10.16 13.69 -25.34
CA GLU A 150 8.79 14.20 -25.40
C GLU A 150 7.80 13.29 -24.66
N LYS A 151 7.98 11.97 -24.76
CA LYS A 151 7.14 11.02 -24.05
C LYS A 151 7.35 11.10 -22.52
N MET A 152 8.58 11.29 -22.07
CA MET A 152 8.88 11.49 -20.65
C MET A 152 8.35 12.84 -20.13
N GLU A 153 8.39 13.88 -20.94
CA GLU A 153 7.76 15.16 -20.60
C GLU A 153 6.22 15.03 -20.52
N ARG A 154 5.59 14.25 -21.39
CA ARG A 154 4.15 13.92 -21.25
C ARG A 154 3.87 13.16 -19.94
N ALA A 155 4.74 12.24 -19.54
CA ALA A 155 4.59 11.54 -18.25
C ALA A 155 4.62 12.52 -17.06
N LYS A 156 5.50 13.54 -17.09
CA LYS A 156 5.51 14.60 -16.08
C LYS A 156 4.23 15.43 -16.12
N GLN A 157 3.75 15.81 -17.32
CA GLN A 157 2.53 16.61 -17.48
C GLN A 157 1.29 15.93 -16.91
N VAL A 158 1.10 14.62 -17.19
CA VAL A 158 -0.06 13.88 -16.66
C VAL A 158 0.01 13.63 -15.16
N THR A 159 1.16 13.91 -14.53
CA THR A 159 1.38 13.80 -13.08
C THR A 159 1.51 15.15 -12.37
N GLU A 160 1.24 16.25 -13.05
CA GLU A 160 1.23 17.58 -12.42
C GLU A 160 0.32 17.59 -11.17
N GLY A 161 0.73 18.38 -10.15
CA GLY A 161 -0.02 18.53 -8.90
C GLY A 161 0.30 17.51 -7.80
N GLY A 162 1.32 16.67 -7.98
CA GLY A 162 1.84 15.81 -6.91
C GLY A 162 2.23 14.41 -7.39
N PRO A 163 2.87 13.62 -6.53
CA PRO A 163 3.39 12.30 -6.86
C PRO A 163 2.28 11.27 -7.06
N ILE A 164 2.62 10.15 -7.70
CA ILE A 164 1.71 9.01 -7.86
C ILE A 164 1.52 8.26 -6.53
N PHE A 165 2.59 8.13 -5.74
CA PHE A 165 2.59 7.41 -4.47
C PHE A 165 2.87 8.33 -3.30
N SER A 166 2.26 8.05 -2.15
CA SER A 166 2.62 8.62 -0.86
C SER A 166 2.38 7.58 0.24
N ILE A 167 3.07 7.74 1.37
CA ILE A 167 2.82 6.94 2.56
C ILE A 167 2.29 7.87 3.64
N LEU A 168 1.15 7.52 4.23
CA LEU A 168 0.64 8.15 5.43
C LEU A 168 1.20 7.40 6.64
N PRO A 169 2.15 7.96 7.40
CA PRO A 169 2.71 7.31 8.58
C PRO A 169 1.65 7.08 9.66
N TYR A 170 1.81 6.04 10.47
CA TYR A 170 0.96 5.87 11.64
C TYR A 170 1.24 6.95 12.68
N VAL A 171 0.17 7.47 13.28
CA VAL A 171 0.22 8.43 14.36
C VAL A 171 -0.13 7.71 15.67
N GLN A 172 0.71 7.89 16.70
CA GLN A 172 0.42 7.33 18.02
C GLN A 172 -0.90 7.86 18.55
N LYS A 173 -1.79 6.93 18.93
CA LYS A 173 -3.14 7.23 19.39
C LYS A 173 -3.41 6.63 20.75
N LYS A 174 -4.11 7.38 21.60
CA LYS A 174 -4.69 6.87 22.84
C LYS A 174 -6.02 6.17 22.49
N ILE A 175 -6.08 4.86 22.63
CA ILE A 175 -7.20 4.04 22.22
C ILE A 175 -7.97 3.55 23.43
N GLY A 176 -9.27 3.86 23.48
CA GLY A 176 -10.23 3.30 24.43
C GLY A 176 -10.88 2.02 23.86
N LEU A 177 -11.08 1.04 24.70
CA LEU A 177 -11.80 -0.21 24.37
C LEU A 177 -12.97 -0.40 25.30
N VAL A 178 -14.16 -0.52 24.74
CA VAL A 178 -15.40 -0.83 25.47
C VAL A 178 -15.86 -2.23 25.06
N THR A 179 -15.89 -3.17 25.99
CA THR A 179 -16.43 -4.51 25.78
C THR A 179 -17.83 -4.56 26.37
N THR A 180 -18.84 -4.83 25.55
CA THR A 180 -20.23 -4.99 26.00
C THR A 180 -20.62 -6.46 26.05
N GLY A 181 -21.57 -6.79 26.89
CA GLY A 181 -22.10 -8.13 27.08
C GLY A 181 -22.43 -8.39 28.55
N SER A 182 -23.70 -8.59 28.87
CA SER A 182 -24.15 -8.85 30.25
C SER A 182 -23.52 -10.09 30.87
N GLU A 183 -23.18 -11.09 30.04
CA GLU A 183 -22.55 -12.33 30.47
C GLU A 183 -21.05 -12.11 30.83
N VAL A 184 -20.34 -11.24 30.10
CA VAL A 184 -18.97 -10.85 30.39
C VAL A 184 -18.93 -9.92 31.62
N TYR A 185 -19.81 -8.92 31.64
CA TYR A 185 -19.95 -7.97 32.75
C TYR A 185 -20.24 -8.68 34.08
N LYS A 186 -21.14 -9.64 34.07
CA LYS A 186 -21.52 -10.47 35.25
C LYS A 186 -20.48 -11.60 35.53
N ARG A 187 -19.36 -11.64 34.79
CA ARG A 187 -18.31 -12.64 34.92
C ARG A 187 -18.77 -14.09 34.77
N ARG A 188 -19.84 -14.33 33.95
CA ARG A 188 -20.33 -15.66 33.62
C ARG A 188 -19.47 -16.36 32.60
N ILE A 189 -18.89 -15.57 31.67
CA ILE A 189 -17.90 -16.00 30.68
C ILE A 189 -16.71 -15.06 30.69
N GLN A 190 -15.57 -15.53 30.18
CA GLN A 190 -14.38 -14.72 29.99
C GLN A 190 -14.50 -13.84 28.75
N ASP A 191 -13.99 -12.61 28.83
CA ASP A 191 -13.81 -11.73 27.67
C ASP A 191 -12.78 -12.33 26.71
N LYS A 192 -13.23 -12.66 25.51
CA LYS A 192 -12.40 -13.16 24.41
C LYS A 192 -12.19 -12.11 23.30
N PHE A 193 -12.90 -11.00 23.36
CA PHE A 193 -12.75 -9.92 22.39
C PHE A 193 -11.51 -9.08 22.62
N SER A 194 -11.33 -8.58 23.83
CA SER A 194 -10.23 -7.67 24.15
C SER A 194 -8.86 -8.21 23.81
N PRO A 195 -8.51 -9.48 24.03
CA PRO A 195 -7.22 -10.03 23.62
C PRO A 195 -6.99 -9.90 22.09
N VAL A 196 -8.01 -10.24 21.29
CA VAL A 196 -7.90 -10.18 19.82
C VAL A 196 -7.71 -8.74 19.34
N ILE A 197 -8.45 -7.78 19.93
CA ILE A 197 -8.30 -6.35 19.56
C ILE A 197 -6.91 -5.84 19.94
N LYS A 198 -6.41 -6.20 21.12
CA LYS A 198 -5.05 -5.84 21.56
C LYS A 198 -3.97 -6.39 20.62
N GLU A 199 -4.11 -7.65 20.18
CA GLU A 199 -3.21 -8.25 19.18
C GLU A 199 -3.24 -7.50 17.85
N LYS A 200 -4.44 -7.18 17.33
CA LYS A 200 -4.58 -6.41 16.08
C LYS A 200 -3.97 -5.01 16.17
N LEU A 201 -4.13 -4.32 17.29
CA LEU A 201 -3.51 -3.02 17.54
C LEU A 201 -1.99 -3.12 17.64
N ALA A 202 -1.48 -4.17 18.29
CA ALA A 202 -0.05 -4.41 18.43
C ALA A 202 0.66 -4.65 17.08
N GLU A 203 -0.04 -5.16 16.04
CA GLU A 203 0.50 -5.26 14.67
C GLU A 203 0.97 -3.89 14.12
N TYR A 204 0.41 -2.79 14.66
CA TYR A 204 0.69 -1.39 14.27
C TYR A 204 1.45 -0.61 15.37
N GLY A 205 1.95 -1.29 16.39
CA GLY A 205 2.65 -0.64 17.51
C GLY A 205 1.73 0.20 18.42
N MET A 206 0.41 -0.10 18.43
CA MET A 206 -0.59 0.60 19.24
C MET A 206 -1.00 -0.25 20.45
N GLU A 207 -1.37 0.44 21.53
CA GLU A 207 -1.86 -0.20 22.76
C GLU A 207 -3.20 0.39 23.17
N VAL A 208 -3.98 -0.40 23.91
CA VAL A 208 -5.23 0.05 24.54
C VAL A 208 -4.87 0.83 25.80
N ALA A 209 -5.18 2.14 25.81
CA ALA A 209 -4.91 3.03 26.95
C ALA A 209 -5.97 2.93 28.06
N MET A 210 -7.24 2.69 27.70
CA MET A 210 -8.36 2.47 28.64
C MET A 210 -9.19 1.30 28.18
N HIS A 211 -9.61 0.44 29.13
CA HIS A 211 -10.51 -0.67 28.84
C HIS A 211 -11.59 -0.77 29.92
N GLU A 212 -12.85 -0.75 29.48
CA GLU A 212 -14.01 -0.90 30.34
C GLU A 212 -14.95 -2.01 29.82
N ILE A 213 -15.53 -2.76 30.76
CA ILE A 213 -16.52 -3.80 30.45
C ILE A 213 -17.87 -3.33 30.95
N CYS A 214 -18.87 -3.29 30.06
CA CYS A 214 -20.23 -2.81 30.35
C CYS A 214 -21.25 -3.93 30.20
N SER A 215 -22.40 -3.77 30.83
CA SER A 215 -23.60 -4.54 30.48
C SER A 215 -24.18 -4.06 29.13
N ASP A 216 -25.22 -4.70 28.63
CA ASP A 216 -25.90 -4.31 27.36
C ASP A 216 -26.85 -3.12 27.54
N ASP A 217 -26.64 -2.33 28.59
CA ASP A 217 -27.38 -1.09 28.81
C ASP A 217 -26.78 0.07 27.99
N HIS A 218 -27.58 0.57 27.03
CA HIS A 218 -27.12 1.63 26.13
C HIS A 218 -26.78 2.94 26.86
N GLU A 219 -27.40 3.28 27.99
CA GLU A 219 -27.10 4.48 28.77
C GLU A 219 -25.71 4.34 29.42
N GLN A 220 -25.44 3.17 30.00
CA GLN A 220 -24.15 2.86 30.59
C GLN A 220 -23.04 2.87 29.51
N ILE A 221 -23.26 2.23 28.38
CA ILE A 221 -22.29 2.19 27.26
C ILE A 221 -22.03 3.60 26.75
N THR A 222 -23.07 4.43 26.56
CA THR A 222 -22.93 5.83 26.14
C THR A 222 -22.09 6.64 27.12
N ALA A 223 -22.35 6.48 28.41
CA ALA A 223 -21.61 7.20 29.47
C ALA A 223 -20.14 6.82 29.48
N VAL A 224 -19.79 5.55 29.32
CA VAL A 224 -18.41 5.05 29.25
C VAL A 224 -17.69 5.57 28.02
N ILE A 225 -18.31 5.52 26.84
CA ILE A 225 -17.72 6.05 25.61
C ILE A 225 -17.41 7.54 25.78
N ARG A 226 -18.37 8.34 26.31
CA ARG A 226 -18.16 9.76 26.57
C ARG A 226 -17.03 10.00 27.57
N ALA A 227 -17.00 9.27 28.68
CA ALA A 227 -15.94 9.39 29.66
C ALA A 227 -14.54 9.12 29.08
N MET A 228 -14.42 8.14 28.19
CA MET A 228 -13.18 7.88 27.46
C MET A 228 -12.80 9.05 26.53
N LEU A 229 -13.76 9.57 25.77
CA LEU A 229 -13.55 10.71 24.88
C LEU A 229 -13.15 11.96 25.69
N ASP A 230 -13.81 12.22 26.82
CA ASP A 230 -13.51 13.34 27.73
C ASP A 230 -12.14 13.16 28.40
N ALA A 231 -11.71 11.93 28.65
CA ALA A 231 -10.36 11.60 29.12
C ALA A 231 -9.27 11.74 28.04
N GLY A 232 -9.64 12.17 26.83
CA GLY A 232 -8.70 12.45 25.73
C GLY A 232 -8.29 11.22 24.94
N MET A 233 -9.16 10.21 24.83
CA MET A 233 -8.93 9.13 23.88
C MET A 233 -9.10 9.65 22.46
N ASP A 234 -8.15 9.32 21.58
CA ASP A 234 -8.16 9.69 20.16
C ASP A 234 -9.09 8.80 19.32
N MET A 235 -9.38 7.60 19.80
CA MET A 235 -10.28 6.63 19.19
C MET A 235 -10.90 5.76 20.27
N VAL A 236 -12.18 5.39 20.11
CA VAL A 236 -12.87 4.41 20.96
C VAL A 236 -13.37 3.23 20.10
N ILE A 237 -13.03 2.03 20.52
CA ILE A 237 -13.45 0.79 19.90
C ILE A 237 -14.47 0.11 20.81
N CYS A 238 -15.64 -0.21 20.27
CA CYS A 238 -16.72 -0.91 20.97
C CYS A 238 -16.87 -2.32 20.41
N THR A 239 -16.99 -3.31 21.28
CA THR A 239 -17.19 -4.72 20.91
C THR A 239 -18.40 -5.30 21.63
N GLY A 240 -19.13 -6.20 20.96
CA GLY A 240 -20.36 -6.79 21.48
C GLY A 240 -21.61 -5.93 21.16
N GLY A 241 -22.79 -6.55 21.20
CA GLY A 241 -24.06 -5.90 20.97
C GLY A 241 -24.20 -5.16 19.63
N MET A 242 -23.61 -5.71 18.55
CA MET A 242 -23.54 -5.06 17.23
C MET A 242 -24.44 -5.70 16.17
N SER A 243 -25.20 -6.73 16.50
CA SER A 243 -26.12 -7.39 15.56
C SER A 243 -27.50 -6.73 15.53
N VAL A 244 -28.49 -7.43 15.01
CA VAL A 244 -29.86 -6.92 14.81
C VAL A 244 -30.83 -7.31 15.93
N ASP A 245 -30.35 -8.01 16.96
CA ASP A 245 -31.15 -8.44 18.07
C ASP A 245 -31.61 -7.24 18.93
N PRO A 246 -32.79 -7.30 19.58
CA PRO A 246 -33.31 -6.21 20.42
C PRO A 246 -32.36 -5.81 21.58
N ASP A 247 -31.53 -6.75 22.02
CA ASP A 247 -30.55 -6.53 23.10
C ASP A 247 -29.19 -6.00 22.59
N ASP A 248 -28.99 -5.95 21.27
CA ASP A 248 -27.80 -5.41 20.65
C ASP A 248 -27.88 -3.86 20.57
N ARG A 249 -27.49 -3.20 21.64
CA ARG A 249 -27.71 -1.76 21.84
C ARG A 249 -26.46 -0.89 21.65
N THR A 250 -25.35 -1.47 21.27
CA THR A 250 -24.08 -0.72 21.06
C THR A 250 -24.20 0.33 19.95
N PRO A 251 -24.86 0.10 18.79
CA PRO A 251 -25.05 1.14 17.78
C PRO A 251 -25.86 2.33 18.29
N LEU A 252 -26.91 2.07 19.08
CA LEU A 252 -27.71 3.12 19.72
C LEU A 252 -26.87 3.92 20.71
N ALA A 253 -26.06 3.24 21.52
CA ALA A 253 -25.17 3.88 22.47
C ALA A 253 -24.16 4.81 21.80
N ILE A 254 -23.53 4.36 20.70
CA ILE A 254 -22.63 5.18 19.90
C ILE A 254 -23.34 6.43 19.36
N LYS A 255 -24.54 6.25 18.79
CA LYS A 255 -25.35 7.37 18.30
C LYS A 255 -25.67 8.37 19.42
N ASN A 256 -26.02 7.90 20.63
CA ASN A 256 -26.37 8.73 21.78
C ASN A 256 -25.19 9.52 22.35
N THR A 257 -23.92 9.18 21.97
CA THR A 257 -22.76 10.01 22.31
C THR A 257 -22.79 11.37 21.60
N GLY A 258 -23.56 11.51 20.54
CA GLY A 258 -23.51 12.66 19.63
C GLY A 258 -22.52 12.45 18.48
N ALA A 259 -21.90 11.28 18.36
CA ALA A 259 -21.04 10.96 17.22
C ALA A 259 -21.88 10.84 15.92
N GLU A 260 -21.36 11.42 14.85
CA GLU A 260 -21.95 11.33 13.50
C GLU A 260 -21.60 9.98 12.89
N ILE A 261 -22.64 9.18 12.59
CA ILE A 261 -22.45 7.86 11.98
C ILE A 261 -22.15 8.03 10.50
N VAL A 262 -20.96 7.56 10.08
CA VAL A 262 -20.56 7.46 8.68
C VAL A 262 -21.19 6.24 8.03
N THR A 263 -21.11 5.10 8.70
CA THR A 263 -21.73 3.87 8.24
C THR A 263 -22.13 2.97 9.40
N TYR A 264 -23.25 2.29 9.24
CA TYR A 264 -23.59 1.10 10.02
C TYR A 264 -23.98 0.01 9.01
N GLY A 265 -23.08 -0.92 8.85
CA GLY A 265 -23.00 -1.89 7.78
C GLY A 265 -21.89 -1.57 6.79
N ALA A 266 -21.30 -2.62 6.25
CA ALA A 266 -20.26 -2.53 5.23
C ALA A 266 -20.43 -3.67 4.21
N PRO A 267 -20.16 -3.43 2.90
CA PRO A 267 -20.32 -4.44 1.86
C PRO A 267 -19.15 -5.43 1.84
N VAL A 268 -18.69 -5.88 3.01
CA VAL A 268 -17.52 -6.76 3.19
C VAL A 268 -17.85 -7.89 4.15
N LEU A 269 -17.49 -9.10 3.79
CA LEU A 269 -17.56 -10.29 4.63
C LEU A 269 -16.16 -10.91 4.83
N PRO A 270 -15.83 -11.29 6.08
CA PRO A 270 -16.59 -11.11 7.31
C PRO A 270 -16.55 -9.67 7.82
N GLY A 271 -17.64 -9.23 8.48
CA GLY A 271 -17.70 -7.93 9.14
C GLY A 271 -18.84 -7.00 8.70
N ALA A 272 -19.87 -7.51 8.04
CA ALA A 272 -20.97 -6.71 7.49
C ALA A 272 -21.62 -5.72 8.48
N MET A 273 -21.66 -6.04 9.79
CA MET A 273 -22.24 -5.18 10.82
C MET A 273 -21.24 -4.19 11.44
N PHE A 274 -20.22 -3.82 10.70
CA PHE A 274 -19.24 -2.81 11.12
C PHE A 274 -19.90 -1.43 11.21
N LEU A 275 -19.52 -0.66 12.26
CA LEU A 275 -19.96 0.72 12.43
C LEU A 275 -18.76 1.63 12.54
N LEU A 276 -18.78 2.75 11.81
CA LEU A 276 -17.86 3.86 11.97
C LEU A 276 -18.65 5.15 12.20
N ALA A 277 -18.26 5.87 13.24
CA ALA A 277 -18.77 7.20 13.55
C ALA A 277 -17.61 8.13 13.94
N TYR A 278 -17.83 9.44 13.85
CA TYR A 278 -16.88 10.45 14.34
C TYR A 278 -17.52 11.33 15.41
N TYR A 279 -16.90 11.38 16.57
CA TYR A 279 -17.23 12.33 17.63
C TYR A 279 -16.54 13.66 17.36
N GLU A 280 -17.31 14.77 17.44
CA GLU A 280 -16.85 16.13 17.09
C GLU A 280 -16.22 16.23 15.69
N GLY A 281 -16.61 15.33 14.81
CA GLY A 281 -16.15 15.29 13.42
C GLY A 281 -14.73 14.78 13.20
N GLU A 282 -13.98 14.40 14.27
CA GLU A 282 -12.56 14.04 14.17
C GLU A 282 -12.22 12.70 14.81
N ARG A 283 -12.76 12.41 16.01
CA ARG A 283 -12.39 11.23 16.79
C ARG A 283 -13.25 10.01 16.42
N PRO A 284 -12.65 8.94 15.82
CA PRO A 284 -13.42 7.78 15.43
C PRO A 284 -13.95 6.99 16.62
N VAL A 285 -15.22 6.62 16.54
CA VAL A 285 -15.87 5.65 17.41
C VAL A 285 -16.30 4.48 16.53
N VAL A 286 -15.76 3.29 16.82
CA VAL A 286 -15.89 2.10 15.97
C VAL A 286 -16.67 1.02 16.70
N GLY A 287 -17.69 0.45 16.04
CA GLY A 287 -18.42 -0.71 16.53
C GLY A 287 -18.00 -1.97 15.74
N LEU A 288 -17.53 -3.00 16.44
CA LEU A 288 -17.00 -4.22 15.83
C LEU A 288 -17.97 -5.39 15.91
N PRO A 289 -18.27 -6.04 14.76
CA PRO A 289 -19.10 -7.25 14.74
C PRO A 289 -18.40 -8.44 15.38
N GLY A 290 -19.18 -9.38 15.88
CA GLY A 290 -18.70 -10.56 16.62
C GLY A 290 -17.70 -11.44 15.87
N CYS A 291 -17.74 -11.44 14.54
CA CYS A 291 -16.81 -12.23 13.73
C CYS A 291 -15.32 -11.82 13.88
N VAL A 292 -15.03 -10.61 14.38
CA VAL A 292 -13.65 -10.16 14.64
C VAL A 292 -12.93 -11.07 15.64
N MET A 293 -13.67 -11.77 16.52
CA MET A 293 -13.07 -12.71 17.49
C MET A 293 -12.42 -13.94 16.87
N TYR A 294 -12.92 -14.41 15.73
CA TYR A 294 -12.50 -15.70 15.15
C TYR A 294 -12.05 -15.61 13.71
N ALA A 295 -12.39 -14.54 12.99
CA ALA A 295 -11.89 -14.34 11.66
C ALA A 295 -10.55 -13.62 11.69
N LYS A 296 -9.55 -14.21 11.02
CA LYS A 296 -8.18 -13.65 10.98
C LYS A 296 -8.16 -12.22 10.45
N ARG A 297 -8.93 -11.95 9.38
CA ARG A 297 -9.09 -10.64 8.75
C ARG A 297 -10.57 -10.34 8.52
N THR A 298 -10.95 -9.09 8.74
CA THR A 298 -12.32 -8.58 8.60
C THR A 298 -12.29 -7.17 8.02
N ILE A 299 -13.43 -6.54 7.83
CA ILE A 299 -13.51 -5.11 7.47
C ILE A 299 -12.71 -4.22 8.42
N PHE A 300 -12.61 -4.58 9.71
CA PHE A 300 -11.82 -3.81 10.68
C PHE A 300 -10.35 -3.73 10.29
N ASP A 301 -9.79 -4.81 9.76
CA ASP A 301 -8.39 -4.86 9.33
C ASP A 301 -8.10 -4.02 8.06
N LEU A 302 -9.14 -3.65 7.31
CA LEU A 302 -9.04 -2.72 6.17
C LEU A 302 -9.15 -1.26 6.61
N VAL A 303 -9.97 -1.00 7.64
CA VAL A 303 -10.27 0.34 8.12
C VAL A 303 -9.26 0.82 9.16
N LEU A 304 -8.86 -0.07 10.08
CA LEU A 304 -7.97 0.26 11.21
C LEU A 304 -6.67 0.98 10.79
N PRO A 305 -5.87 0.48 9.83
CA PRO A 305 -4.62 1.16 9.46
C PRO A 305 -4.85 2.56 8.94
N ARG A 306 -5.94 2.80 8.19
CA ARG A 306 -6.30 4.13 7.69
C ARG A 306 -6.63 5.10 8.83
N LEU A 307 -7.41 4.65 9.82
CA LEU A 307 -7.72 5.44 11.02
C LEU A 307 -6.46 5.74 11.84
N LEU A 308 -5.54 4.77 11.97
CA LEU A 308 -4.26 4.95 12.67
C LEU A 308 -3.34 5.93 11.95
N ALA A 309 -3.39 6.00 10.63
CA ALA A 309 -2.70 7.00 9.83
C ALA A 309 -3.36 8.39 9.87
N GLY A 310 -4.46 8.55 10.62
CA GLY A 310 -5.18 9.82 10.74
C GLY A 310 -6.07 10.16 9.55
N GLU A 311 -6.33 9.19 8.66
CA GLU A 311 -7.23 9.41 7.54
C GLU A 311 -8.68 9.54 8.02
N LYS A 312 -9.39 10.57 7.56
CA LYS A 312 -10.82 10.72 7.78
C LYS A 312 -11.57 9.96 6.68
N ILE A 313 -12.18 8.85 7.04
CA ILE A 313 -12.95 8.01 6.13
C ILE A 313 -14.36 8.56 6.03
N ALA A 314 -14.70 9.16 4.90
CA ALA A 314 -16.01 9.76 4.67
C ALA A 314 -17.06 8.72 4.23
N GLU A 315 -16.62 7.61 3.66
CA GLU A 315 -17.48 6.54 3.15
C GLU A 315 -16.74 5.20 3.23
N VAL A 316 -17.39 4.19 3.77
CA VAL A 316 -16.87 2.81 3.79
C VAL A 316 -17.42 2.08 2.58
N VAL A 317 -16.92 2.44 1.41
CA VAL A 317 -17.24 1.81 0.12
C VAL A 317 -15.96 1.28 -0.50
N PHE A 318 -16.04 0.06 -1.00
CA PHE A 318 -14.92 -0.60 -1.70
C PHE A 318 -15.42 -1.18 -3.04
N PRO A 319 -15.99 -0.37 -3.95
CA PRO A 319 -16.76 -0.89 -5.09
C PRO A 319 -15.94 -1.75 -6.07
N GLU A 320 -14.69 -1.40 -6.32
CA GLU A 320 -13.84 -2.14 -7.27
C GLU A 320 -12.71 -2.90 -6.55
N THR A 321 -12.19 -2.33 -5.50
CA THR A 321 -11.05 -2.86 -4.75
C THR A 321 -11.43 -4.06 -3.88
N VAL A 322 -12.70 -4.23 -3.52
CA VAL A 322 -13.14 -5.34 -2.65
C VAL A 322 -12.99 -6.69 -3.34
N GLN A 323 -13.21 -6.80 -4.66
CA GLN A 323 -12.98 -8.06 -5.35
C GLN A 323 -11.50 -8.47 -5.34
N GLU A 324 -10.59 -7.54 -5.55
CA GLU A 324 -9.15 -7.78 -5.54
C GLU A 324 -8.62 -7.97 -4.11
N ILE A 325 -9.07 -7.14 -3.18
CA ILE A 325 -8.77 -7.28 -1.74
C ILE A 325 -9.40 -8.54 -1.19
N GLY A 326 -10.62 -8.86 -1.56
CA GLY A 326 -11.30 -10.10 -1.21
C GLY A 326 -10.46 -11.30 -1.61
N ASN A 327 -9.95 -11.34 -2.81
CA ASN A 327 -9.07 -12.41 -3.27
C ASN A 327 -7.74 -12.47 -2.51
N TYR A 328 -7.19 -11.35 -2.09
CA TYR A 328 -5.92 -11.28 -1.35
C TYR A 328 -6.09 -11.55 0.15
N ILE A 329 -7.12 -10.96 0.78
CA ILE A 329 -7.35 -11.05 2.23
C ILE A 329 -8.10 -12.34 2.61
N PHE A 330 -9.02 -12.76 1.76
CA PHE A 330 -9.93 -13.86 2.06
C PHE A 330 -9.55 -15.20 1.41
N THR A 331 -8.47 -15.28 0.64
CA THR A 331 -7.92 -16.57 0.21
C THR A 331 -7.52 -17.45 1.39
N ASP A 332 -7.07 -16.85 2.49
CA ASP A 332 -6.79 -17.58 3.75
C ASP A 332 -8.07 -18.03 4.48
N ALA A 333 -9.21 -17.40 4.24
CA ALA A 333 -10.47 -17.76 4.88
C ALA A 333 -11.23 -18.90 4.17
N GLY A 334 -10.72 -19.41 3.06
CA GLY A 334 -11.21 -20.61 2.37
C GLY A 334 -12.62 -20.56 1.77
N SER A 335 -13.47 -19.62 2.18
CA SER A 335 -14.91 -19.63 1.90
C SER A 335 -15.40 -18.60 0.87
N LEU A 336 -14.57 -17.64 0.46
CA LEU A 336 -14.99 -16.51 -0.37
C LEU A 336 -14.67 -16.64 -1.86
N ARG A 337 -14.07 -17.76 -2.28
CA ARG A 337 -13.78 -18.01 -3.70
C ARG A 337 -15.01 -18.01 -4.62
N ASN A 338 -16.21 -18.11 -4.06
CA ASN A 338 -17.47 -18.24 -4.78
C ASN A 338 -18.41 -17.03 -4.67
N LEU A 339 -18.04 -15.98 -3.93
CA LEU A 339 -18.81 -14.75 -3.92
C LEU A 339 -18.45 -13.92 -5.16
N ARG A 340 -19.24 -14.09 -6.21
CA ARG A 340 -19.33 -13.15 -7.33
C ARG A 340 -20.34 -12.07 -6.91
N PHE A 341 -19.87 -10.85 -6.73
CA PHE A 341 -20.74 -9.70 -6.62
C PHE A 341 -21.10 -9.19 -8.02
#